data_08fcf68f65fb89402a16f66200c64bf6
#
_entry.id   08fcf68f65fb89402a16f66200c64bf6
#
_cell.length_a   1.000
_cell.length_b   1.000
_cell.length_c   1.000
_cell.angle_alpha   90.00
_cell.angle_beta   90.00
_cell.angle_gamma   90.00
#
_symmetry.space_group_name_H-M   'P 1'
#
loop_
_entity.id
_entity.type
_entity.pdbx_description
1 polymer ?
#
loop_
_entity_poly.entity_id
_entity_poly.type
_entity_poly.pdbx_seq_one_letter_code
_entity_poly.pdbx_strand_id
1 'polypeptide(L)'
;MEPKFNIFVLMAATVVLCVVGLVSAVDNDFAAVANIFAGFLYVSVLYVSLVKKVDFKKFAIVCIGLGFIRFFLIYTSAIFLWLPQFVLKHIFLLVPSVSGAAITLFFMYKFWGLIFNKVEILLILLFIGIFSLIYPSLVELTEANNQYKGLFLIGPCVYWWFFFSLALSIYQVVANKSTTLRAAV
;
A
#
# COMPACT_ATOMS: atom_id res chain seq x y z
N MET A 1 -4.67 -0.82 25.96
CA MET A 1 -5.23 -1.35 24.70
C MET A 1 -4.29 -0.96 23.57
N GLU A 2 -3.81 -1.96 22.83
CA GLU A 2 -2.98 -1.75 21.67
C GLU A 2 -3.80 -1.10 20.54
N PRO A 3 -3.21 -0.23 19.72
CA PRO A 3 -3.89 0.31 18.55
C PRO A 3 -4.17 -0.84 17.56
N LYS A 4 -5.41 -0.91 17.08
CA LYS A 4 -5.88 -1.92 16.13
C LYS A 4 -6.65 -1.21 15.02
N PHE A 5 -6.72 -1.84 13.84
CA PHE A 5 -7.58 -1.35 12.77
C PHE A 5 -9.02 -1.85 12.93
N ASN A 6 -9.97 -1.02 12.59
CA ASN A 6 -11.30 -1.48 12.25
C ASN A 6 -11.25 -2.01 10.81
N ILE A 7 -11.31 -3.34 10.65
CA ILE A 7 -11.15 -4.02 9.36
C ILE A 7 -12.20 -3.55 8.36
N PHE A 8 -13.44 -3.38 8.80
CA PHE A 8 -14.52 -2.92 7.92
C PHE A 8 -14.23 -1.51 7.39
N VAL A 9 -13.85 -0.59 8.28
CA VAL A 9 -13.51 0.80 7.90
C VAL A 9 -12.28 0.82 7.00
N LEU A 10 -11.25 0.00 7.31
CA LEU A 10 -10.05 -0.11 6.50
C LEU A 10 -10.38 -0.55 5.07
N MET A 11 -11.13 -1.62 4.91
CA MET A 11 -11.46 -2.15 3.59
C MET A 11 -12.41 -1.22 2.83
N ALA A 12 -13.45 -0.68 3.49
CA ALA A 12 -14.39 0.25 2.86
C ALA A 12 -13.68 1.53 2.37
N ALA A 13 -12.86 2.16 3.24
CA ALA A 13 -12.12 3.37 2.86
C ALA A 13 -11.07 3.08 1.77
N THR A 14 -10.43 1.90 1.80
CA THR A 14 -9.50 1.49 0.74
C THR A 14 -10.23 1.30 -0.59
N VAL A 15 -11.39 0.65 -0.60
CA VAL A 15 -12.18 0.48 -1.83
C VAL A 15 -12.59 1.83 -2.41
N VAL A 16 -13.07 2.76 -1.57
CA VAL A 16 -13.40 4.14 -2.01
C VAL A 16 -12.17 4.81 -2.61
N LEU A 17 -11.01 4.73 -1.96
CA LEU A 17 -9.77 5.30 -2.48
C LEU A 17 -9.35 4.66 -3.81
N CYS A 18 -9.49 3.35 -3.95
CA CYS A 18 -9.22 2.63 -5.20
C CYS A 18 -10.15 3.09 -6.33
N VAL A 19 -11.44 3.26 -6.05
CA VAL A 19 -12.40 3.78 -7.04
C VAL A 19 -12.03 5.18 -7.48
N VAL A 20 -11.71 6.07 -6.54
CA VAL A 20 -11.24 7.44 -6.85
C VAL A 20 -9.97 7.41 -7.69
N GLY A 21 -9.01 6.54 -7.35
CA GLY A 21 -7.79 6.33 -8.14
C GLY A 21 -8.09 5.86 -9.57
N LEU A 22 -8.97 4.88 -9.74
CA LEU A 22 -9.36 4.38 -11.08
C LEU A 22 -10.11 5.44 -11.89
N VAL A 23 -11.01 6.19 -11.27
CA VAL A 23 -11.69 7.30 -11.95
C VAL A 23 -10.69 8.38 -12.37
N SER A 24 -9.67 8.67 -11.55
CA SER A 24 -8.62 9.63 -11.93
C SER A 24 -7.79 9.17 -13.14
N ALA A 25 -7.76 7.87 -13.43
CA ALA A 25 -7.03 7.32 -14.57
C ALA A 25 -7.64 7.68 -15.94
N VAL A 26 -8.85 8.20 -15.98
CA VAL A 26 -9.51 8.66 -17.23
C VAL A 26 -8.80 9.89 -17.80
N ASP A 27 -8.24 10.74 -16.93
CA ASP A 27 -7.48 11.92 -17.31
C ASP A 27 -6.02 11.79 -16.86
N ASN A 28 -5.08 11.92 -17.79
CA ASN A 28 -3.65 11.76 -17.52
C ASN A 28 -3.10 12.79 -16.53
N ASP A 29 -3.54 14.05 -16.62
CA ASP A 29 -3.06 15.12 -15.75
C ASP A 29 -3.59 14.91 -14.33
N PHE A 30 -4.85 14.52 -14.22
CA PHE A 30 -5.46 14.19 -12.93
C PHE A 30 -4.85 12.93 -12.32
N ALA A 31 -4.55 11.90 -13.12
CA ALA A 31 -3.84 10.69 -12.66
C ALA A 31 -2.43 11.02 -12.13
N ALA A 32 -1.70 11.94 -12.78
CA ALA A 32 -0.38 12.37 -12.32
C ALA A 32 -0.46 13.08 -10.97
N VAL A 33 -1.42 14.00 -10.80
CA VAL A 33 -1.67 14.68 -9.53
C VAL A 33 -2.08 13.70 -8.44
N ALA A 34 -3.02 12.79 -8.72
CA ALA A 34 -3.45 11.76 -7.79
C ALA A 34 -2.29 10.86 -7.37
N ASN A 35 -1.37 10.53 -8.28
CA ASN A 35 -0.18 9.74 -7.97
C ASN A 35 0.77 10.46 -6.99
N ILE A 36 0.97 11.76 -7.14
CA ILE A 36 1.80 12.57 -6.22
C ILE A 36 1.22 12.49 -4.80
N PHE A 37 -0.11 12.64 -4.65
CA PHE A 37 -0.79 12.63 -3.36
C PHE A 37 -1.13 11.23 -2.83
N ALA A 38 -0.91 10.19 -3.62
CA ALA A 38 -1.33 8.83 -3.30
C ALA A 38 -0.83 8.31 -1.94
N GLY A 39 0.40 8.67 -1.56
CA GLY A 39 0.97 8.31 -0.26
C GLY A 39 0.21 8.96 0.90
N PHE A 40 -0.08 10.25 0.80
CA PHE A 40 -0.83 11.00 1.80
C PHE A 40 -2.27 10.49 1.95
N LEU A 41 -2.93 10.23 0.83
CA LEU A 41 -4.30 9.71 0.82
C LEU A 41 -4.37 8.35 1.51
N TYR A 42 -3.43 7.46 1.21
CA TYR A 42 -3.44 6.13 1.81
C TYR A 42 -3.13 6.16 3.30
N VAL A 43 -2.18 6.97 3.75
CA VAL A 43 -1.91 7.15 5.19
C VAL A 43 -3.15 7.68 5.91
N SER A 44 -3.94 8.55 5.26
CA SER A 44 -5.20 9.03 5.81
C SER A 44 -6.23 7.90 5.97
N VAL A 45 -6.31 6.99 4.98
CA VAL A 45 -7.16 5.78 5.09
C VAL A 45 -6.75 4.90 6.27
N LEU A 46 -5.45 4.63 6.42
CA LEU A 46 -4.92 3.88 7.55
C LEU A 46 -5.25 4.55 8.89
N TYR A 47 -5.05 5.87 8.98
CA TYR A 47 -5.35 6.64 10.19
C TYR A 47 -6.84 6.62 10.56
N VAL A 48 -7.72 6.83 9.58
CA VAL A 48 -9.18 6.79 9.82
C VAL A 48 -9.63 5.41 10.29
N SER A 49 -8.96 4.35 9.83
CA SER A 49 -9.26 2.97 10.18
C SER A 49 -8.80 2.56 11.58
N LEU A 50 -7.93 3.34 12.25
CA LEU A 50 -7.51 3.04 13.61
C LEU A 50 -8.69 3.13 14.58
N VAL A 51 -8.90 2.08 15.38
CA VAL A 51 -9.91 2.05 16.45
C VAL A 51 -9.57 3.11 17.51
N LYS A 52 -8.30 3.16 17.93
CA LYS A 52 -7.79 4.20 18.82
C LYS A 52 -6.95 5.17 18.01
N LYS A 53 -7.42 6.41 17.90
CA LYS A 53 -6.67 7.44 17.18
C LYS A 53 -5.37 7.78 17.90
N VAL A 54 -4.33 7.90 17.12
CA VAL A 54 -3.04 8.43 17.59
C VAL A 54 -3.05 9.96 17.53
N ASP A 55 -2.13 10.59 18.24
CA ASP A 55 -1.97 12.04 18.22
C ASP A 55 -1.76 12.54 16.77
N PHE A 56 -2.36 13.68 16.45
CA PHE A 56 -2.27 14.31 15.13
C PHE A 56 -0.81 14.58 14.71
N LYS A 57 0.06 14.92 15.65
CA LYS A 57 1.50 15.08 15.36
C LYS A 57 2.13 13.80 14.81
N LYS A 58 1.81 12.65 15.42
CA LYS A 58 2.29 11.34 14.97
C LYS A 58 1.71 10.96 13.60
N PHE A 59 0.45 11.28 13.35
CA PHE A 59 -0.16 11.13 12.05
C PHE A 59 0.58 11.97 10.99
N ALA A 60 0.79 13.26 11.27
CA ALA A 60 1.48 14.17 10.35
C ALA A 60 2.90 13.71 10.03
N ILE A 61 3.67 13.23 11.02
CA ILE A 61 5.03 12.68 10.81
C ILE A 61 4.98 11.48 9.85
N VAL A 62 4.05 10.54 10.05
CA VAL A 62 3.91 9.37 9.19
C VAL A 62 3.47 9.78 7.77
N CYS A 63 2.54 10.72 7.68
CA CYS A 63 2.03 11.24 6.42
C CYS A 63 3.13 11.89 5.58
N ILE A 64 3.87 12.80 6.18
CA ILE A 64 4.99 13.50 5.53
C ILE A 64 6.10 12.51 5.20
N GLY A 65 6.50 11.67 6.15
CA GLY A 65 7.58 10.69 5.96
C GLY A 65 7.29 9.72 4.82
N LEU A 66 6.09 9.11 4.79
CA LEU A 66 5.72 8.18 3.73
C LEU A 66 5.49 8.89 2.39
N GLY A 67 4.99 10.12 2.39
CA GLY A 67 4.87 10.94 1.18
C GLY A 67 6.23 11.20 0.54
N PHE A 68 7.22 11.62 1.31
CA PHE A 68 8.60 11.84 0.83
C PHE A 68 9.29 10.56 0.37
N ILE A 69 9.18 9.48 1.15
CA ILE A 69 9.79 8.19 0.81
C ILE A 69 9.20 7.65 -0.49
N ARG A 70 7.88 7.75 -0.66
CA ARG A 70 7.25 7.36 -1.90
C ARG A 70 7.75 8.17 -3.09
N PHE A 71 7.84 9.49 -2.96
CA PHE A 71 8.39 10.35 -3.99
C PHE A 71 9.81 9.90 -4.36
N PHE A 72 10.66 9.66 -3.37
CA PHE A 72 12.01 9.15 -3.58
C PHE A 72 12.03 7.78 -4.28
N LEU A 73 11.15 6.84 -3.89
CA LEU A 73 11.04 5.53 -4.51
C LEU A 73 10.59 5.61 -5.97
N ILE A 74 9.67 6.51 -6.31
CA ILE A 74 9.25 6.74 -7.70
C ILE A 74 10.41 7.27 -8.53
N TYR A 75 11.16 8.24 -8.03
CA TYR A 75 12.30 8.80 -8.75
C TYR A 75 13.45 7.82 -8.90
N THR A 76 13.78 7.06 -7.85
CA THR A 76 14.83 6.03 -7.94
C THR A 76 14.42 4.88 -8.86
N SER A 77 13.15 4.54 -8.91
CA SER A 77 12.66 3.54 -9.85
C SER A 77 12.77 4.00 -11.31
N ALA A 78 12.72 5.30 -11.59
CA ALA A 78 12.97 5.82 -12.94
C ALA A 78 14.40 5.56 -13.44
N ILE A 79 15.38 5.42 -12.54
CA ILE A 79 16.77 5.06 -12.90
C ILE A 79 16.84 3.63 -13.48
N PHE A 80 15.95 2.74 -13.06
CA PHE A 80 15.89 1.37 -13.56
C PHE A 80 15.28 1.25 -14.98
N LEU A 81 14.72 2.32 -15.55
CA LEU A 81 14.21 2.31 -16.94
C LEU A 81 15.28 2.02 -18.00
N TRP A 82 16.56 2.04 -17.62
CA TRP A 82 17.70 1.72 -18.48
C TRP A 82 18.04 0.21 -18.55
N LEU A 83 17.37 -0.64 -17.76
CA LEU A 83 17.60 -2.09 -17.74
C LEU A 83 16.79 -2.84 -18.83
N PRO A 84 17.14 -4.07 -19.26
CA PRO A 84 16.39 -4.85 -20.26
C PRO A 84 14.91 -5.03 -19.89
N GLN A 85 14.01 -4.77 -20.81
CA GLN A 85 12.57 -4.62 -20.60
C GLN A 85 11.89 -5.74 -19.79
N PHE A 86 12.30 -7.00 -19.99
CA PHE A 86 11.65 -8.14 -19.31
C PHE A 86 11.97 -8.21 -17.81
N VAL A 87 13.23 -8.04 -17.43
CA VAL A 87 13.68 -8.06 -16.03
C VAL A 87 13.18 -6.82 -15.28
N LEU A 88 13.15 -5.70 -15.98
CA LEU A 88 12.75 -4.40 -15.47
C LEU A 88 11.32 -4.34 -14.99
N LYS A 89 10.37 -4.81 -15.78
CA LYS A 89 8.94 -4.68 -15.48
C LYS A 89 8.60 -5.30 -14.12
N HIS A 90 9.21 -6.44 -13.79
CA HIS A 90 8.93 -7.18 -12.56
C HIS A 90 9.70 -6.63 -11.35
N ILE A 91 11.00 -6.34 -11.52
CA ILE A 91 11.82 -5.77 -10.43
C ILE A 91 11.41 -4.35 -10.10
N PHE A 92 11.04 -3.56 -11.10
CA PHE A 92 10.59 -2.18 -10.96
C PHE A 92 9.39 -2.01 -10.04
N LEU A 93 8.46 -2.96 -10.02
CA LEU A 93 7.29 -2.93 -9.14
C LEU A 93 7.52 -3.68 -7.82
N LEU A 94 8.28 -4.77 -7.87
CA LEU A 94 8.57 -5.59 -6.68
C LEU A 94 9.34 -4.80 -5.61
N VAL A 95 10.45 -4.17 -6.00
CA VAL A 95 11.32 -3.46 -5.04
C VAL A 95 10.60 -2.31 -4.35
N PRO A 96 9.96 -1.35 -5.07
CA PRO A 96 9.22 -0.27 -4.41
C PRO A 96 8.02 -0.77 -3.60
N SER A 97 7.34 -1.82 -4.04
CA SER A 97 6.18 -2.36 -3.32
C SER A 97 6.56 -2.98 -1.99
N VAL A 98 7.58 -3.83 -1.98
CA VAL A 98 8.05 -4.51 -0.76
C VAL A 98 8.72 -3.51 0.18
N SER A 99 9.60 -2.64 -0.33
CA SER A 99 10.25 -1.60 0.49
C SER A 99 9.24 -0.59 1.03
N GLY A 100 8.27 -0.17 0.23
CA GLY A 100 7.17 0.69 0.66
C GLY A 100 6.34 0.07 1.77
N ALA A 101 6.02 -1.23 1.67
CA ALA A 101 5.33 -1.97 2.71
C ALA A 101 6.17 -2.06 4.01
N ALA A 102 7.45 -2.42 3.90
CA ALA A 102 8.35 -2.51 5.05
C ALA A 102 8.48 -1.18 5.78
N ILE A 103 8.68 -0.09 5.04
CA ILE A 103 8.78 1.26 5.59
C ILE A 103 7.46 1.69 6.24
N THR A 104 6.32 1.39 5.61
CA THR A 104 4.99 1.70 6.17
C THR A 104 4.79 0.97 7.49
N LEU A 105 5.08 -0.34 7.56
CA LEU A 105 5.02 -1.12 8.79
C LEU A 105 5.95 -0.56 9.87
N PHE A 106 7.17 -0.16 9.50
CA PHE A 106 8.13 0.44 10.44
C PHE A 106 7.59 1.76 11.01
N PHE A 107 7.02 2.65 10.19
CA PHE A 107 6.43 3.90 10.66
C PHE A 107 5.22 3.65 11.56
N MET A 108 4.36 2.70 11.20
CA MET A 108 3.20 2.31 12.03
C MET A 108 3.65 1.74 13.37
N TYR A 109 4.68 0.92 13.40
CA TYR A 109 5.28 0.42 14.63
C TYR A 109 5.84 1.57 15.49
N LYS A 110 6.72 2.40 14.91
CA LYS A 110 7.46 3.43 15.64
C LYS A 110 6.58 4.58 16.14
N PHE A 111 5.66 5.05 15.33
CA PHE A 111 4.88 6.26 15.62
C PHE A 111 3.46 5.98 16.09
N TRP A 112 2.84 4.91 15.62
CA TRP A 112 1.48 4.57 16.00
C TRP A 112 1.41 3.47 17.08
N GLY A 113 2.52 2.83 17.41
CA GLY A 113 2.60 1.79 18.44
C GLY A 113 1.90 0.50 18.03
N LEU A 114 1.75 0.25 16.73
CA LEU A 114 1.25 -1.03 16.22
C LEU A 114 2.37 -2.08 16.35
N ILE A 115 2.07 -3.20 16.98
CA ILE A 115 3.03 -4.27 17.21
C ILE A 115 2.79 -5.37 16.18
N PHE A 116 3.82 -5.70 15.43
CA PHE A 116 3.85 -6.82 14.49
C PHE A 116 4.98 -7.77 14.91
N ASN A 117 4.72 -9.07 14.93
CA ASN A 117 5.81 -10.02 15.12
C ASN A 117 6.58 -10.24 13.81
N LYS A 118 7.78 -10.84 13.89
CA LYS A 118 8.66 -11.04 12.72
C LYS A 118 8.00 -11.88 11.62
N VAL A 119 7.23 -12.90 12.00
CA VAL A 119 6.54 -13.79 11.05
C VAL A 119 5.45 -13.03 10.31
N GLU A 120 4.72 -12.18 11.01
CA GLU A 120 3.66 -11.35 10.45
C GLU A 120 4.18 -10.34 9.43
N ILE A 121 5.28 -9.66 9.78
CA ILE A 121 5.97 -8.76 8.86
C ILE A 121 6.38 -9.53 7.60
N LEU A 122 7.02 -10.69 7.77
CA LEU A 122 7.45 -11.52 6.65
C LEU A 122 6.29 -11.94 5.76
N LEU A 123 5.17 -12.39 6.34
CA LEU A 123 3.99 -12.80 5.60
C LEU A 123 3.36 -11.64 4.82
N ILE A 124 3.26 -10.45 5.43
CA ILE A 124 2.76 -9.25 4.73
C ILE A 124 3.67 -8.90 3.55
N LEU A 125 5.00 -8.91 3.76
CA LEU A 125 5.95 -8.58 2.70
C LEU A 125 5.95 -9.61 1.57
N LEU A 126 5.85 -10.91 1.88
CA LEU A 126 5.71 -11.97 0.89
C LEU A 126 4.42 -11.84 0.10
N PHE A 127 3.31 -11.56 0.77
CA PHE A 127 2.02 -11.35 0.12
C PHE A 127 2.10 -10.19 -0.87
N ILE A 128 2.62 -9.05 -0.46
CA ILE A 128 2.80 -7.87 -1.32
C ILE A 128 3.77 -8.19 -2.47
N GLY A 129 4.86 -8.92 -2.20
CA GLY A 129 5.83 -9.33 -3.22
C GLY A 129 5.19 -10.19 -4.32
N ILE A 130 4.44 -11.23 -3.93
CA ILE A 130 3.76 -12.13 -4.89
C ILE A 130 2.78 -11.33 -5.77
N PHE A 131 1.95 -10.49 -5.15
CA PHE A 131 0.98 -9.71 -5.92
C PHE A 131 1.64 -8.64 -6.80
N SER A 132 2.78 -8.09 -6.39
CA SER A 132 3.54 -7.15 -7.21
C SER A 132 4.15 -7.80 -8.46
N LEU A 133 4.43 -9.10 -8.43
CA LEU A 133 4.89 -9.85 -9.61
C LEU A 133 3.77 -10.12 -10.62
N ILE A 134 2.52 -10.20 -10.18
CA ILE A 134 1.35 -10.46 -11.04
C ILE A 134 0.91 -9.18 -11.78
N TYR A 135 1.10 -8.01 -11.17
CA TYR A 135 0.61 -6.74 -11.71
C TYR A 135 1.09 -6.41 -13.14
N PRO A 136 2.38 -6.60 -13.52
CA PRO A 136 2.83 -6.33 -14.89
C PRO A 136 2.07 -7.11 -15.96
N SER A 137 1.76 -8.37 -15.68
CA SER A 137 0.96 -9.21 -16.60
C SER A 137 -0.47 -8.70 -16.77
N LEU A 138 -1.07 -8.14 -15.71
CA LEU A 138 -2.39 -7.52 -15.78
C LEU A 138 -2.35 -6.23 -16.62
N VAL A 139 -1.30 -5.44 -16.52
CA VAL A 139 -1.12 -4.22 -17.31
C VAL A 139 -0.94 -4.56 -18.79
N GLU A 140 -0.17 -5.57 -19.14
CA GLU A 140 0.03 -6.01 -20.53
C GLU A 140 -1.29 -6.39 -21.20
N LEU A 141 -2.21 -7.03 -20.46
CA LEU A 141 -3.54 -7.36 -20.96
C LEU A 141 -4.41 -6.10 -21.23
N THR A 142 -4.16 -5.01 -20.51
CA THR A 142 -4.90 -3.75 -20.67
C THR A 142 -4.26 -2.80 -21.69
N GLU A 143 -2.93 -2.83 -21.84
CA GLU A 143 -2.18 -2.01 -22.82
C GLU A 143 -2.49 -2.38 -24.27
N ALA A 144 -2.91 -3.63 -24.54
CA ALA A 144 -3.32 -4.05 -25.88
C ALA A 144 -4.45 -3.19 -26.49
N ASN A 145 -5.15 -2.41 -25.67
CA ASN A 145 -6.27 -1.54 -26.08
C ASN A 145 -5.95 -0.03 -26.13
N ASN A 146 -4.73 0.41 -25.83
CA ASN A 146 -4.22 1.82 -25.97
C ASN A 146 -5.07 2.93 -25.34
N GLN A 147 -6.14 2.62 -24.59
CA GLN A 147 -7.15 3.61 -24.16
C GLN A 147 -6.91 4.21 -22.76
N TYR A 148 -5.98 3.65 -21.96
CA TYR A 148 -5.89 4.02 -20.54
C TYR A 148 -4.45 4.33 -20.06
N LYS A 149 -3.83 5.36 -20.65
CA LYS A 149 -2.49 5.83 -20.20
C LYS A 149 -2.46 6.24 -18.73
N GLY A 150 -3.54 6.83 -18.23
CA GLY A 150 -3.66 7.20 -16.81
C GLY A 150 -3.64 6.01 -15.87
N LEU A 151 -4.09 4.83 -16.32
CA LEU A 151 -4.04 3.60 -15.52
C LEU A 151 -2.59 3.17 -15.23
N PHE A 152 -1.66 3.44 -16.14
CA PHE A 152 -0.24 3.19 -15.92
C PHE A 152 0.34 4.05 -14.79
N LEU A 153 -0.15 5.28 -14.64
CA LEU A 153 0.33 6.21 -13.62
C LEU A 153 -0.19 5.88 -12.22
N ILE A 154 -1.49 5.65 -12.07
CA ILE A 154 -2.11 5.45 -10.75
C ILE A 154 -2.36 3.97 -10.40
N GLY A 155 -2.45 3.11 -11.40
CA GLY A 155 -2.76 1.69 -11.23
C GLY A 155 -1.86 0.96 -10.22
N PRO A 156 -0.51 1.13 -10.25
CA PRO A 156 0.37 0.53 -9.27
C PRO A 156 0.01 0.91 -7.83
N CYS A 157 -0.46 2.14 -7.63
CA CYS A 157 -0.87 2.64 -6.32
C CYS A 157 -2.16 2.01 -5.85
N VAL A 158 -3.17 1.99 -6.71
CA VAL A 158 -4.48 1.39 -6.44
C VAL A 158 -4.31 -0.08 -6.09
N TYR A 159 -3.52 -0.79 -6.90
CA TYR A 159 -3.19 -2.18 -6.67
C TYR A 159 -2.51 -2.40 -5.31
N TRP A 160 -1.47 -1.60 -5.01
CA TRP A 160 -0.72 -1.70 -3.77
C TRP A 160 -1.60 -1.37 -2.55
N TRP A 161 -2.45 -0.33 -2.61
CA TRP A 161 -3.36 0.04 -1.52
C TRP A 161 -4.30 -1.10 -1.16
N PHE A 162 -4.90 -1.71 -2.19
CA PHE A 162 -5.83 -2.80 -1.98
C PHE A 162 -5.16 -4.00 -1.32
N PHE A 163 -4.05 -4.48 -1.88
CA PHE A 163 -3.39 -5.68 -1.37
C PHE A 163 -2.70 -5.46 -0.02
N PHE A 164 -2.16 -4.28 0.24
CA PHE A 164 -1.59 -3.98 1.56
C PHE A 164 -2.69 -3.92 2.64
N SER A 165 -3.84 -3.29 2.37
CA SER A 165 -4.99 -3.27 3.29
C SER A 165 -5.57 -4.66 3.51
N LEU A 166 -5.64 -5.48 2.47
CA LEU A 166 -6.07 -6.87 2.56
C LEU A 166 -5.11 -7.69 3.44
N ALA A 167 -3.80 -7.56 3.24
CA ALA A 167 -2.79 -8.22 4.05
C ALA A 167 -2.90 -7.83 5.54
N LEU A 168 -3.06 -6.55 5.85
CA LEU A 168 -3.28 -6.06 7.22
C LEU A 168 -4.57 -6.61 7.82
N SER A 169 -5.64 -6.72 7.04
CA SER A 169 -6.93 -7.24 7.48
C SER A 169 -6.85 -8.72 7.81
N ILE A 170 -6.25 -9.53 6.93
CA ILE A 170 -6.02 -10.97 7.14
C ILE A 170 -5.18 -11.18 8.39
N TYR A 171 -4.08 -10.45 8.51
CA TYR A 171 -3.22 -10.49 9.69
C TYR A 171 -4.01 -10.26 10.98
N GLN A 172 -4.81 -9.21 11.05
CA GLN A 172 -5.55 -8.86 12.27
C GLN A 172 -6.61 -9.92 12.63
N VAL A 173 -7.24 -10.56 11.64
CA VAL A 173 -8.18 -11.67 11.88
C VAL A 173 -7.45 -12.87 12.48
N VAL A 174 -6.29 -13.23 11.95
CA VAL A 174 -5.48 -14.35 12.44
C VAL A 174 -4.97 -14.09 13.85
N ALA A 175 -4.46 -12.88 14.11
CA ALA A 175 -3.95 -12.49 15.43
C ALA A 175 -5.06 -12.52 16.50
N ASN A 176 -6.27 -12.05 16.18
CA ASN A 176 -7.40 -12.08 17.10
C ASN A 176 -7.83 -13.53 17.44
N LYS A 177 -7.85 -14.44 16.46
CA LYS A 177 -8.18 -15.87 16.70
C LYS A 177 -7.16 -16.54 17.62
N SER A 178 -5.87 -16.29 17.44
CA SER A 178 -4.81 -16.87 18.27
C SER A 178 -4.89 -16.42 19.73
N THR A 179 -5.29 -15.17 19.96
CA THR A 179 -5.47 -14.62 21.33
C THR A 179 -6.68 -15.24 22.02
N THR A 180 -7.77 -15.47 21.29
CA THR A 180 -8.99 -16.09 21.83
C THR A 180 -8.74 -17.57 22.22
N LEU A 181 -8.00 -18.30 21.40
CA LEU A 181 -7.64 -19.70 21.70
C LEU A 181 -6.73 -19.83 22.93
N ARG A 182 -5.79 -18.90 23.14
CA ARG A 182 -4.92 -18.88 24.31
C ARG A 182 -5.65 -18.50 25.61
N ALA A 183 -6.74 -17.75 25.51
CA ALA A 183 -7.55 -17.36 26.67
C ALA A 183 -8.57 -18.45 27.08
N ALA A 184 -8.78 -19.46 26.22
CA ALA A 184 -9.72 -20.56 26.43
C ALA A 184 -9.05 -21.84 26.97
N VAL A 185 -7.72 -21.85 27.12
CA VAL A 185 -6.89 -22.90 27.71
C VAL A 185 -6.36 -22.43 29.06
#